data_d35ff4d0ea476582675f2bcbfd061071
#
_entry.id   d35ff4d0ea476582675f2bcbfd061071
#
_cell.length_a   1.000
_cell.length_b   1.000
_cell.length_c   1.000
_cell.angle_alpha   90.00
_cell.angle_beta   90.00
_cell.angle_gamma   90.00
#
_symmetry.space_group_name_H-M   'P 1'
#
loop_
_entity.id
_entity.type
_entity.pdbx_description
1 polymer ?
#
loop_
_entity_poly.entity_id
_entity_poly.type
_entity_poly.pdbx_seq_one_letter_code
_entity_poly.pdbx_strand_id
1 'polypeptide(L)' 'MKIKAADIARNLNLSKATVSLVLNNKPGVSEKTRRKVFDYIEEVTGEAERQKEEKNKQ' A
#
# COMPACT_ATOMS: atom_id res chain seq x y z
N MET A 1 5.35 13.44 -0.21
CA MET A 1 6.34 12.49 -0.70
C MET A 1 5.76 11.46 -1.65
N LYS A 2 6.49 11.15 -2.68
CA LYS A 2 5.98 10.24 -3.67
C LYS A 2 6.61 8.87 -3.57
N ILE A 3 5.79 7.86 -3.71
CA ILE A 3 6.26 6.49 -3.66
C ILE A 3 5.99 5.84 -5.00
N LYS A 4 7.01 5.22 -5.54
CA LYS A 4 6.87 4.56 -6.82
C LYS A 4 6.57 3.09 -6.64
N ALA A 5 5.85 2.54 -7.62
CA ALA A 5 5.52 1.13 -7.57
C ALA A 5 6.78 0.29 -7.47
N ALA A 6 7.83 0.72 -8.13
CA ALA A 6 9.08 -0.04 -8.10
C ALA A 6 9.66 -0.10 -6.69
N ASP A 7 9.55 1.00 -5.96
CA ASP A 7 10.06 1.02 -4.59
C ASP A 7 9.26 0.09 -3.70
N ILE A 8 7.96 0.14 -3.83
CA ILE A 8 7.09 -0.72 -3.04
C ILE A 8 7.40 -2.18 -3.34
N ALA A 9 7.51 -2.49 -4.61
CA ALA A 9 7.77 -3.86 -5.03
C ALA A 9 9.08 -4.35 -4.45
N ARG A 10 10.09 -3.52 -4.48
CA ARG A 10 11.39 -3.90 -3.98
C ARG A 10 11.37 -4.13 -2.48
N ASN A 11 10.75 -3.24 -1.76
CA ASN A 11 10.73 -3.36 -0.30
C ASN A 11 9.86 -4.49 0.20
N LEU A 12 8.82 -4.81 -0.54
CA LEU A 12 7.93 -5.89 -0.14
C LEU A 12 8.24 -7.19 -0.86
N ASN A 13 9.27 -7.18 -1.68
CA ASN A 13 9.66 -8.36 -2.43
C ASN A 13 8.54 -8.83 -3.34
N LEU A 14 7.93 -7.90 -4.02
CA LEU A 14 6.87 -8.18 -4.96
C LEU A 14 7.28 -7.74 -6.34
N SER A 15 6.50 -8.16 -7.35
CA SER A 15 6.78 -7.71 -8.69
C SER A 15 6.13 -6.35 -8.90
N LYS A 16 6.69 -5.60 -9.80
CA LYS A 16 6.16 -4.29 -10.12
C LYS A 16 4.74 -4.40 -10.66
N ALA A 17 4.49 -5.45 -11.42
CA ALA A 17 3.16 -5.68 -11.96
C ALA A 17 2.16 -5.90 -10.83
N THR A 18 2.55 -6.65 -9.82
CA THR A 18 1.68 -6.91 -8.69
C THR A 18 1.30 -5.61 -7.99
N VAL A 19 2.29 -4.78 -7.73
CA VAL A 19 2.04 -3.51 -7.07
C VAL A 19 1.13 -2.64 -7.93
N SER A 20 1.34 -2.66 -9.22
CA SER A 20 0.51 -1.88 -10.12
C SER A 20 -0.94 -2.32 -10.05
N LEU A 21 -1.17 -3.62 -9.98
CA LEU A 21 -2.51 -4.14 -9.86
C LEU A 21 -3.18 -3.64 -8.59
N VAL A 22 -2.44 -3.64 -7.51
CA VAL A 22 -2.97 -3.18 -6.24
C VAL A 22 -3.32 -1.70 -6.30
N LEU A 23 -2.41 -0.91 -6.83
CA LEU A 23 -2.62 0.53 -6.87
C LEU A 23 -3.78 0.90 -7.77
N ASN A 24 -4.04 0.11 -8.79
CA ASN A 24 -5.14 0.36 -9.70
C ASN A 24 -6.39 -0.39 -9.30
N ASN A 25 -6.36 -1.02 -8.14
CA ASN A 25 -7.52 -1.73 -7.62
C ASN A 25 -8.04 -2.78 -8.60
N LYS A 26 -7.13 -3.51 -9.20
CA LYS A 26 -7.49 -4.54 -10.15
C LYS A 26 -7.43 -5.91 -9.51
N PRO A 27 -8.19 -6.87 -10.05
CA PRO A 27 -8.17 -8.24 -9.51
C PRO A 27 -6.85 -8.93 -9.88
N GLY A 28 -6.64 -10.08 -9.29
CA GLY A 28 -5.45 -10.86 -9.58
C GLY A 28 -4.42 -10.82 -8.48
N VAL A 29 -4.73 -10.11 -7.40
CA VAL A 29 -3.82 -10.01 -6.27
C VAL A 29 -4.54 -10.51 -5.03
N SER A 30 -3.87 -11.29 -4.20
CA SER A 30 -4.49 -11.76 -2.99
C SER A 30 -4.71 -10.61 -2.03
N GLU A 31 -5.67 -10.78 -1.16
CA GLU A 31 -6.00 -9.75 -0.20
C GLU A 31 -4.84 -9.46 0.73
N LYS A 32 -4.10 -10.49 1.05
CA LYS A 32 -2.96 -10.36 1.89
C LYS A 32 -1.90 -9.44 1.27
N THR A 33 -1.62 -9.66 0.01
CA THR A 33 -0.65 -8.85 -0.70
C THR A 33 -1.12 -7.42 -0.81
N ARG A 34 -2.39 -7.26 -1.09
CA ARG A 34 -2.98 -5.94 -1.21
C ARG A 34 -2.82 -5.16 0.08
N ARG A 35 -3.10 -5.81 1.18
CA ARG A 35 -2.97 -5.18 2.46
C ARG A 35 -1.55 -4.77 2.76
N LYS A 36 -0.60 -5.62 2.40
CA LYS A 36 0.80 -5.30 2.59
C LYS A 36 1.18 -4.03 1.87
N VAL A 37 0.73 -3.89 0.63
CA VAL A 37 1.08 -2.73 -0.16
C VAL A 37 0.51 -1.47 0.47
N PHE A 38 -0.75 -1.50 0.84
CA PHE A 38 -1.37 -0.33 1.42
C PHE A 38 -0.79 0.01 2.78
N ASP A 39 -0.49 -0.98 3.58
CA ASP A 39 0.13 -0.74 4.87
C ASP A 39 1.48 -0.06 4.69
N TYR A 40 2.24 -0.54 3.73
CA TYR A 40 3.54 0.04 3.48
C TYR A 40 3.43 1.50 3.04
N ILE A 41 2.48 1.76 2.16
CA ILE A 41 2.29 3.12 1.68
C ILE A 41 1.92 4.05 2.83
N GLU A 42 1.00 3.63 3.66
CA GLU A 42 0.57 4.45 4.77
C GLU A 42 1.71 4.71 5.74
N GLU A 43 2.51 3.70 5.96
CA GLU A 43 3.62 3.83 6.87
C GLU A 43 4.65 4.81 6.36
N VAL A 44 4.95 4.76 5.08
CA VAL A 44 5.98 5.60 4.50
C VAL A 44 5.49 7.03 4.33
N THR A 45 4.25 7.20 3.96
CA THR A 45 3.70 8.53 3.72
C THR A 45 3.19 9.19 4.99
N GLY A 46 2.98 8.40 6.03
CA GLY A 46 2.45 8.95 7.25
C GLY A 46 0.96 9.11 7.26
N GLU A 47 0.30 8.68 6.22
CA GLU A 47 -1.15 8.83 6.15
C GLU A 47 -1.85 7.91 7.13
N ALA A 48 -1.18 6.84 7.52
CA ALA A 48 -1.77 5.92 8.46
C ALA A 48 -2.14 6.61 9.77
N GLU A 49 -1.30 7.52 10.20
CA GLU A 49 -1.55 8.25 11.44
C GLU A 49 -2.82 9.05 11.33
N ARG A 50 -2.98 9.71 10.21
CA ARG A 50 -4.14 10.53 10.00
C ARG A 50 -5.41 9.70 9.99
N GLN A 51 -5.34 8.55 9.35
CA GLN A 51 -6.49 7.68 9.28
C GLN A 51 -6.83 7.10 10.63
N LYS A 52 -5.83 6.79 11.41
CA LYS A 52 -6.06 6.27 12.74
C LYS A 52 -6.78 7.27 13.61
N GLU A 53 -6.41 8.50 13.48
CA GLU A 53 -7.05 9.53 14.25
C GLU A 53 -8.52 9.63 13.92
N GLU A 54 -8.83 9.54 12.66
CA GLU A 54 -10.21 9.60 12.24
C GLU A 54 -11.00 8.44 12.79
N LYS A 55 -10.40 7.26 12.77
CA LYS A 55 -11.09 6.10 13.28
C LYS A 55 -11.34 6.22 14.76
N ASN A 56 -10.41 6.79 15.46
CA ASN A 56 -10.55 6.93 16.89
C ASN A 56 -11.70 7.84 17.26
N LYS A 57 -12.00 8.76 16.39
CA LYS A 57 -13.07 9.68 16.68
C LYS A 57 -14.42 9.04 16.56
N GLN A 58 -14.50 7.95 15.87
CA GLN A 58 -15.76 7.25 15.77
C GLN A 58 -16.05 6.44 17.04
#